data_782b52400dccbc471d4ba52a47daf2f5
#
_entry.id   782b52400dccbc471d4ba52a47daf2f5
#
_cell.length_a   1.000
_cell.length_b   1.000
_cell.length_c   1.000
_cell.angle_alpha   90.00
_cell.angle_beta   90.00
_cell.angle_gamma   90.00
#
_symmetry.space_group_name_H-M   'P 1'
#
loop_
_entity.id
_entity.type
_entity.pdbx_description
1 polymer ?
#
loop_
_entity_poly.entity_id
_entity_poly.type
_entity_poly.pdbx_seq_one_letter_code
_entity_poly.pdbx_strand_id
1 'polypeptide(L)'
;MLARISEKNELSSPKFFYLIRDDVFTSSNRSKFFDFIIPVVPVVDTENAYDLLEERLTQSESENKFDRKFLRNVSLYLPDLRLINNIVNEYTIFSKALGKSALERDPNNQLAIIIYKNLFPRDFERLQHGNGYVYGMLRKKTSLIIEHRAELEAKREELQERQERAHEEVLKSTDELNALFLPHSSDVASLCFL
;
A
#
# COMPACT_ATOMS: atom_id res chain seq x y z
N MET A 1 -1.63 20.09 53.23
CA MET A 1 -0.57 21.10 53.39
C MET A 1 -0.61 22.19 52.31
N LEU A 2 -0.94 21.89 51.06
CA LEU A 2 -1.05 22.86 49.95
C LEU A 2 -2.27 23.81 50.09
N ALA A 3 -3.41 23.35 50.63
CA ALA A 3 -4.60 24.18 50.84
C ALA A 3 -4.38 25.37 51.79
N ARG A 4 -3.47 25.27 52.77
CA ARG A 4 -3.14 26.35 53.71
C ARG A 4 -2.29 27.48 53.14
N ILE A 5 -1.64 27.24 51.98
CA ILE A 5 -0.82 28.26 51.31
C ILE A 5 -1.70 29.20 50.49
N SER A 6 -2.87 28.71 50.03
CA SER A 6 -3.82 29.48 49.22
C SER A 6 -4.59 30.53 50.04
N GLU A 7 -4.86 30.29 51.32
CA GLU A 7 -5.61 31.22 52.15
C GLU A 7 -4.83 32.49 52.56
N LYS A 8 -3.50 32.48 52.43
CA LYS A 8 -2.65 33.60 52.86
C LYS A 8 -2.37 34.65 51.81
N ASN A 9 -2.67 34.42 50.49
CA ASN A 9 -2.18 35.28 49.43
C ASN A 9 -3.23 35.80 48.43
N GLU A 10 -4.50 35.83 48.73
CA GLU A 10 -5.59 36.28 47.82
C GLU A 10 -5.44 35.74 46.35
N LEU A 11 -4.58 34.77 46.15
CA LEU A 11 -4.36 34.10 44.90
C LEU A 11 -5.50 33.08 44.68
N SER A 12 -6.07 33.08 43.47
CA SER A 12 -7.04 32.10 43.07
C SER A 12 -6.56 30.69 43.45
N SER A 13 -7.43 29.85 44.06
CA SER A 13 -7.07 28.50 44.47
C SER A 13 -6.35 27.73 43.35
N PRO A 14 -5.24 27.04 43.65
CA PRO A 14 -4.48 26.35 42.65
C PRO A 14 -5.34 25.31 41.93
N LYS A 15 -5.28 25.30 40.61
CA LYS A 15 -5.95 24.32 39.77
C LYS A 15 -4.94 23.24 39.36
N PHE A 16 -5.30 21.99 39.54
CA PHE A 16 -4.45 20.84 39.19
C PHE A 16 -5.01 20.16 37.91
N PHE A 17 -4.15 19.94 36.93
CA PHE A 17 -4.47 19.22 35.72
C PHE A 17 -3.69 17.90 35.70
N TYR A 18 -4.41 16.79 35.55
CA TYR A 18 -3.84 15.46 35.47
C TYR A 18 -4.06 14.92 34.06
N LEU A 19 -2.97 14.64 33.34
CA LEU A 19 -3.00 13.96 32.04
C LEU A 19 -2.90 12.45 32.27
N ILE A 20 -3.98 11.74 32.04
CA ILE A 20 -4.10 10.32 32.38
C ILE A 20 -4.55 9.55 31.14
N ARG A 21 -3.93 8.41 30.92
CA ARG A 21 -4.40 7.46 29.90
C ARG A 21 -5.63 6.72 30.43
N ASP A 22 -6.53 6.37 29.50
CA ASP A 22 -7.79 5.69 29.85
C ASP A 22 -7.60 4.32 30.49
N ASP A 23 -6.51 3.64 30.14
CA ASP A 23 -6.17 2.29 30.65
C ASP A 23 -5.68 2.26 32.09
N VAL A 24 -5.35 3.41 32.68
CA VAL A 24 -4.91 3.50 34.09
C VAL A 24 -6.04 3.14 35.06
N PHE A 25 -7.29 3.40 34.67
CA PHE A 25 -8.45 3.09 35.50
C PHE A 25 -9.22 1.89 34.97
N THR A 26 -9.14 0.79 35.65
CA THR A 26 -9.86 -0.45 35.31
C THR A 26 -11.30 -0.48 35.80
N SER A 27 -11.74 0.53 36.57
CA SER A 27 -13.07 0.58 37.19
C SER A 27 -13.79 1.91 36.95
N SER A 28 -15.11 1.91 37.11
CA SER A 28 -15.99 3.10 37.04
C SER A 28 -15.73 4.18 38.10
N ASN A 29 -14.69 4.04 38.91
CA ASN A 29 -14.40 4.94 40.03
C ASN A 29 -13.70 6.25 39.62
N ARG A 30 -13.51 6.53 38.31
CA ARG A 30 -12.89 7.79 37.82
C ARG A 30 -13.53 9.02 38.39
N SER A 31 -14.86 9.08 38.43
CA SER A 31 -15.65 10.22 38.93
C SER A 31 -15.51 10.47 40.45
N LYS A 32 -14.94 9.51 41.18
CA LYS A 32 -14.70 9.70 42.64
C LYS A 32 -13.40 10.45 42.94
N PHE A 33 -12.48 10.50 41.97
CA PHE A 33 -11.17 11.12 42.15
C PHE A 33 -11.04 12.47 41.44
N PHE A 34 -11.90 12.76 40.45
CA PHE A 34 -11.82 13.97 39.67
C PHE A 34 -13.18 14.67 39.62
N ASP A 35 -13.16 15.95 39.95
CA ASP A 35 -14.36 16.80 39.88
C ASP A 35 -14.79 17.06 38.45
N PHE A 36 -13.82 17.05 37.52
CA PHE A 36 -14.06 17.27 36.11
C PHE A 36 -13.12 16.43 35.22
N ILE A 37 -13.68 15.72 34.29
CA ILE A 37 -12.95 14.89 33.33
C ILE A 37 -13.22 15.42 31.92
N ILE A 38 -12.15 15.83 31.22
CA ILE A 38 -12.23 16.25 29.81
C ILE A 38 -11.71 15.08 28.97
N PRO A 39 -12.55 14.44 28.14
CA PRO A 39 -12.07 13.46 27.19
C PRO A 39 -11.24 14.17 26.11
N VAL A 40 -10.01 13.73 25.91
CA VAL A 40 -9.18 14.18 24.80
C VAL A 40 -9.47 13.23 23.64
N VAL A 41 -10.24 13.72 22.67
CA VAL A 41 -10.51 12.97 21.43
C VAL A 41 -9.24 12.95 20.59
N PRO A 42 -8.81 11.80 20.07
CA PRO A 42 -7.68 11.75 19.16
C PRO A 42 -7.91 12.69 17.97
N VAL A 43 -6.91 13.50 17.64
CA VAL A 43 -6.97 14.41 16.48
C VAL A 43 -6.93 13.61 15.18
N VAL A 44 -6.32 12.43 15.22
CA VAL A 44 -6.18 11.52 14.08
C VAL A 44 -7.04 10.28 14.32
N ASP A 45 -7.91 10.01 13.38
CA ASP A 45 -8.66 8.76 13.26
C ASP A 45 -8.49 8.19 11.85
N THR A 46 -9.10 7.04 11.57
CA THR A 46 -9.02 6.38 10.27
C THR A 46 -9.65 7.17 9.14
N GLU A 47 -10.57 8.11 9.45
CA GLU A 47 -11.29 8.90 8.45
C GLU A 47 -10.47 10.13 8.04
N ASN A 48 -9.80 10.79 8.98
CA ASN A 48 -9.06 12.03 8.73
C ASN A 48 -7.55 11.86 8.53
N ALA A 49 -6.98 10.69 8.85
CA ALA A 49 -5.55 10.43 8.74
C ALA A 49 -5.02 10.65 7.31
N TYR A 50 -5.82 10.29 6.30
CA TYR A 50 -5.47 10.53 4.90
C TYR A 50 -5.37 12.02 4.58
N ASP A 51 -6.39 12.80 4.94
CA ASP A 51 -6.45 14.23 4.65
C ASP A 51 -5.30 14.98 5.33
N LEU A 52 -5.01 14.63 6.59
CA LEU A 52 -3.88 15.18 7.34
C LEU A 52 -2.53 14.85 6.71
N LEU A 53 -2.35 13.61 6.25
CA LEU A 53 -1.12 13.20 5.58
C LEU A 53 -0.94 13.95 4.25
N GLU A 54 -1.99 14.02 3.42
CA GLU A 54 -1.99 14.72 2.14
C GLU A 54 -1.73 16.23 2.32
N GLU A 55 -2.41 16.86 3.28
CA GLU A 55 -2.21 18.28 3.64
C GLU A 55 -0.77 18.56 4.05
N ARG A 56 -0.20 17.75 4.95
CA ARG A 56 1.17 17.92 5.43
C ARG A 56 2.22 17.71 4.35
N LEU A 57 2.04 16.72 3.48
CA LEU A 57 2.92 16.49 2.34
C LEU A 57 2.86 17.67 1.35
N THR A 58 1.68 18.22 1.10
CA THR A 58 1.49 19.39 0.23
C THR A 58 2.14 20.64 0.83
N GLN A 59 2.00 20.86 2.14
CA GLN A 59 2.63 22.00 2.85
C GLN A 59 4.16 21.91 2.89
N SER A 60 4.74 20.73 2.74
CA SER A 60 6.18 20.49 2.82
C SER A 60 6.97 20.96 1.58
N GLU A 61 6.36 21.71 0.66
CA GLU A 61 6.98 22.16 -0.61
C GLU A 61 7.46 21.00 -1.49
N SER A 62 6.92 19.82 -1.31
CA SER A 62 7.24 18.69 -2.16
C SER A 62 6.50 18.83 -3.49
N GLU A 63 7.21 19.10 -4.57
CA GLU A 63 6.66 19.10 -5.94
C GLU A 63 6.27 17.67 -6.40
N ASN A 64 6.53 16.68 -5.56
CA ASN A 64 6.31 15.27 -5.86
C ASN A 64 4.81 14.93 -5.83
N LYS A 65 4.36 14.26 -6.87
CA LYS A 65 3.00 13.73 -6.94
C LYS A 65 2.98 12.32 -6.34
N PHE A 66 2.20 12.15 -5.28
CA PHE A 66 1.98 10.86 -4.65
C PHE A 66 0.76 10.18 -5.22
N ASP A 67 0.78 8.85 -5.28
CA ASP A 67 -0.39 8.06 -5.61
C ASP A 67 -1.42 8.12 -4.46
N ARG A 68 -2.62 8.59 -4.76
CA ARG A 68 -3.72 8.71 -3.80
C ARG A 68 -4.11 7.36 -3.19
N LYS A 69 -4.06 6.30 -3.98
CA LYS A 69 -4.36 4.95 -3.48
C LYS A 69 -3.31 4.49 -2.48
N PHE A 70 -2.05 4.77 -2.75
CA PHE A 70 -0.95 4.49 -1.82
C PHE A 70 -1.14 5.27 -0.52
N LEU A 71 -1.35 6.59 -0.57
CA LEU A 71 -1.55 7.42 0.62
C LEU A 71 -2.75 6.96 1.46
N ARG A 72 -3.87 6.62 0.83
CA ARG A 72 -5.05 6.11 1.52
C ARG A 72 -4.80 4.78 2.23
N ASN A 73 -4.09 3.86 1.58
CA ASN A 73 -3.76 2.58 2.20
C ASN A 73 -2.81 2.73 3.39
N VAL A 74 -1.86 3.63 3.28
CA VAL A 74 -0.85 3.87 4.34
C VAL A 74 -1.46 4.62 5.53
N SER A 75 -2.36 5.58 5.29
CA SER A 75 -2.98 6.38 6.35
C SER A 75 -3.71 5.51 7.40
N LEU A 76 -4.22 4.34 7.01
CA LEU A 76 -4.85 3.39 7.93
C LEU A 76 -3.91 2.90 9.05
N TYR A 77 -2.60 3.00 8.85
CA TYR A 77 -1.58 2.57 9.81
C TYR A 77 -0.95 3.74 10.58
N LEU A 78 -1.44 4.96 10.40
CA LEU A 78 -0.90 6.17 11.03
C LEU A 78 -1.86 6.71 12.11
N PRO A 79 -1.78 6.20 13.35
CA PRO A 79 -2.75 6.51 14.40
C PRO A 79 -2.51 7.85 15.11
N ASP A 80 -1.38 8.52 14.86
CA ASP A 80 -0.94 9.69 15.64
C ASP A 80 -0.42 10.81 14.73
N LEU A 81 -0.90 12.04 14.98
CA LEU A 81 -0.44 13.25 14.28
C LEU A 81 1.07 13.49 14.42
N ARG A 82 1.65 13.13 15.56
CA ARG A 82 3.11 13.24 15.77
C ARG A 82 3.88 12.31 14.83
N LEU A 83 3.36 11.11 14.63
CA LEU A 83 3.94 10.15 13.69
C LEU A 83 3.85 10.66 12.25
N ILE A 84 2.71 11.22 11.85
CA ILE A 84 2.52 11.85 10.53
C ILE A 84 3.52 12.99 10.34
N ASN A 85 3.62 13.90 11.31
CA ASN A 85 4.56 15.03 11.26
C ASN A 85 6.02 14.55 11.18
N ASN A 86 6.42 13.53 11.94
CA ASN A 86 7.76 12.97 11.91
C ASN A 86 8.09 12.38 10.52
N ILE A 87 7.16 11.62 9.95
CA ILE A 87 7.30 11.03 8.61
C ILE A 87 7.47 12.12 7.55
N VAL A 88 6.62 13.16 7.58
CA VAL A 88 6.68 14.25 6.60
C VAL A 88 7.96 15.07 6.74
N ASN A 89 8.37 15.38 7.97
CA ASN A 89 9.62 16.09 8.23
C ASN A 89 10.83 15.28 7.75
N GLU A 90 10.86 13.99 8.06
CA GLU A 90 11.95 13.11 7.62
C GLU A 90 11.97 12.97 6.08
N TYR A 91 10.82 12.83 5.45
CA TYR A 91 10.70 12.81 4.00
C TYR A 91 11.23 14.09 3.37
N THR A 92 10.87 15.25 3.92
CA THR A 92 11.31 16.55 3.43
C THR A 92 12.83 16.71 3.53
N ILE A 93 13.42 16.31 4.66
CA ILE A 93 14.87 16.33 4.86
C ILE A 93 15.57 15.39 3.88
N PHE A 94 15.05 14.18 3.74
CA PHE A 94 15.63 13.15 2.89
C PHE A 94 15.56 13.50 1.41
N SER A 95 14.43 14.03 0.94
CA SER A 95 14.28 14.46 -0.46
C SER A 95 15.19 15.64 -0.80
N LYS A 96 15.36 16.59 0.12
CA LYS A 96 16.30 17.72 -0.04
C LYS A 96 17.76 17.25 -0.05
N ALA A 97 18.11 16.28 0.79
CA ALA A 97 19.46 15.75 0.88
C ALA A 97 19.89 14.95 -0.37
N LEU A 98 18.96 14.25 -1.01
CA LEU A 98 19.24 13.49 -2.23
C LEU A 98 19.35 14.34 -3.49
N GLY A 99 18.87 15.59 -3.47
CA GLY A 99 18.94 16.54 -4.58
C GLY A 99 18.30 16.01 -5.87
N LYS A 100 18.88 16.37 -7.03
CA LYS A 100 18.32 15.97 -8.35
C LYS A 100 18.27 14.46 -8.59
N SER A 101 19.12 13.68 -7.94
CA SER A 101 19.06 12.20 -8.00
C SER A 101 17.79 11.60 -7.36
N ALA A 102 17.10 12.38 -6.53
CA ALA A 102 15.83 11.96 -5.92
C ALA A 102 14.65 12.06 -6.90
N LEU A 103 14.71 12.99 -7.85
CA LEU A 103 13.67 13.20 -8.87
C LEU A 103 13.51 12.01 -9.84
N GLU A 104 14.56 11.20 -9.99
CA GLU A 104 14.52 9.98 -10.81
C GLU A 104 13.91 8.77 -10.08
N ARG A 105 13.71 8.87 -8.76
CA ARG A 105 13.14 7.79 -7.96
C ARG A 105 11.67 8.06 -7.67
N ASP A 106 10.88 7.02 -7.71
CA ASP A 106 9.46 7.08 -7.35
C ASP A 106 9.28 7.62 -5.92
N PRO A 107 8.60 8.78 -5.74
CA PRO A 107 8.38 9.39 -4.44
C PRO A 107 7.58 8.50 -3.50
N ASN A 108 6.71 7.64 -4.03
CA ASN A 108 5.96 6.67 -3.22
C ASN A 108 6.89 5.66 -2.55
N ASN A 109 7.89 5.16 -3.27
CA ASN A 109 8.87 4.22 -2.71
C ASN A 109 9.72 4.88 -1.62
N GLN A 110 10.10 6.14 -1.81
CA GLN A 110 10.86 6.89 -0.80
C GLN A 110 10.02 7.10 0.47
N LEU A 111 8.78 7.53 0.31
CA LEU A 111 7.86 7.73 1.42
C LEU A 111 7.57 6.40 2.13
N ALA A 112 7.37 5.30 1.38
CA ALA A 112 7.13 3.97 1.94
C ALA A 112 8.26 3.50 2.86
N ILE A 113 9.53 3.71 2.47
CA ILE A 113 10.69 3.36 3.30
C ILE A 113 10.71 4.16 4.60
N ILE A 114 10.41 5.45 4.55
CA ILE A 114 10.38 6.31 5.73
C ILE A 114 9.24 5.92 6.67
N ILE A 115 8.06 5.64 6.13
CA ILE A 115 6.92 5.13 6.89
C ILE A 115 7.28 3.81 7.56
N TYR A 116 7.85 2.88 6.81
CA TYR A 116 8.26 1.58 7.34
C TYR A 116 9.27 1.72 8.48
N LYS A 117 10.28 2.59 8.32
CA LYS A 117 11.26 2.90 9.37
C LYS A 117 10.59 3.42 10.65
N ASN A 118 9.60 4.31 10.52
CA ASN A 118 8.92 4.91 11.67
C ASN A 118 7.93 3.92 12.34
N LEU A 119 7.26 3.06 11.59
CA LEU A 119 6.34 2.07 12.12
C LEU A 119 7.05 0.84 12.71
N PHE A 120 8.13 0.38 12.06
CA PHE A 120 8.83 -0.86 12.39
C PHE A 120 10.33 -0.64 12.55
N PRO A 121 10.80 0.21 13.49
CA PRO A 121 12.21 0.60 13.58
C PRO A 121 13.15 -0.59 13.79
N ARG A 122 12.74 -1.59 14.57
CA ARG A 122 13.56 -2.80 14.82
C ARG A 122 13.74 -3.67 13.58
N ASP A 123 12.70 -3.80 12.76
CA ASP A 123 12.79 -4.60 11.53
C ASP A 123 13.53 -3.83 10.44
N PHE A 124 13.38 -2.50 10.40
CA PHE A 124 14.16 -1.63 9.52
C PHE A 124 15.68 -1.72 9.81
N GLU A 125 16.08 -1.75 11.07
CA GLU A 125 17.48 -1.97 11.46
C GLU A 125 17.98 -3.32 10.95
N ARG A 126 17.20 -4.39 11.13
CA ARG A 126 17.53 -5.73 10.58
C ARG A 126 17.62 -5.74 9.06
N LEU A 127 16.73 -4.99 8.38
CA LEU A 127 16.75 -4.85 6.93
C LEU A 127 18.07 -4.26 6.43
N GLN A 128 18.63 -3.26 7.14
CA GLN A 128 19.94 -2.67 6.82
C GLN A 128 21.09 -3.68 6.90
N HIS A 129 20.97 -4.68 7.77
CA HIS A 129 21.93 -5.76 7.92
C HIS A 129 21.63 -7.00 7.06
N GLY A 130 20.71 -6.89 6.09
CA GLY A 130 20.32 -8.00 5.23
C GLY A 130 19.53 -9.11 5.93
N ASN A 131 18.78 -8.75 6.97
CA ASN A 131 17.95 -9.64 7.76
C ASN A 131 16.55 -9.00 7.98
N GLY A 132 15.66 -9.73 8.64
CA GLY A 132 14.35 -9.25 9.00
C GLY A 132 13.24 -9.75 8.08
N TYR A 133 12.00 -9.38 8.44
CA TYR A 133 10.80 -9.87 7.76
C TYR A 133 10.71 -9.39 6.31
N VAL A 134 10.88 -8.08 6.10
CA VAL A 134 10.81 -7.47 4.76
C VAL A 134 11.94 -7.96 3.86
N TYR A 135 13.16 -8.12 4.40
CA TYR A 135 14.26 -8.71 3.65
C TYR A 135 13.94 -10.14 3.18
N GLY A 136 13.37 -10.96 4.07
CA GLY A 136 12.93 -12.30 3.73
C GLY A 136 11.86 -12.32 2.64
N MET A 137 10.89 -11.41 2.70
CA MET A 137 9.86 -11.27 1.66
C MET A 137 10.45 -10.85 0.31
N LEU A 138 11.34 -9.86 0.30
CA LEU A 138 11.99 -9.38 -0.93
C LEU A 138 12.82 -10.49 -1.58
N ARG A 139 13.52 -11.30 -0.78
CA ARG A 139 14.30 -12.43 -1.27
C ARG A 139 13.42 -13.55 -1.83
N LYS A 140 12.33 -13.87 -1.16
CA LYS A 140 11.34 -14.86 -1.63
C LYS A 140 10.60 -14.39 -2.87
N LYS A 141 10.37 -13.08 -3.03
CA LYS A 141 9.71 -12.51 -4.21
C LYS A 141 10.40 -12.93 -5.50
N THR A 142 11.72 -12.91 -5.54
CA THR A 142 12.49 -13.29 -6.74
C THR A 142 12.28 -14.76 -7.10
N SER A 143 12.33 -15.69 -6.12
CA SER A 143 12.09 -17.12 -6.36
C SER A 143 10.65 -17.39 -6.80
N LEU A 144 9.65 -16.74 -6.16
CA LEU A 144 8.24 -16.87 -6.54
C LEU A 144 7.96 -16.34 -7.94
N ILE A 145 8.60 -15.24 -8.35
CA ILE A 145 8.46 -14.70 -9.70
C ILE A 145 9.04 -15.66 -10.73
N ILE A 146 10.19 -16.27 -10.47
CA ILE A 146 10.83 -17.25 -11.38
C ILE A 146 9.94 -18.49 -11.51
N GLU A 147 9.46 -19.03 -10.40
CA GLU A 147 8.59 -20.19 -10.37
C GLU A 147 7.26 -19.94 -11.13
N HIS A 148 6.61 -18.81 -10.85
CA HIS A 148 5.34 -18.47 -11.50
C HIS A 148 5.52 -18.14 -12.98
N ARG A 149 6.67 -17.58 -13.39
CA ARG A 149 7.00 -17.34 -14.78
C ARG A 149 7.17 -18.67 -15.53
N ALA A 150 7.89 -19.63 -14.95
CA ALA A 150 8.06 -20.95 -15.55
C ALA A 150 6.73 -21.68 -15.72
N GLU A 151 5.83 -21.60 -14.72
CA GLU A 151 4.48 -22.16 -14.81
C GLU A 151 3.64 -21.51 -15.94
N LEU A 152 3.70 -20.19 -16.06
CA LEU A 152 2.98 -19.46 -17.11
C LEU A 152 3.55 -19.74 -18.50
N GLU A 153 4.86 -19.91 -18.64
CA GLU A 153 5.51 -20.28 -19.89
C GLU A 153 5.09 -21.69 -20.32
N ALA A 154 5.09 -22.67 -19.41
CA ALA A 154 4.61 -24.02 -19.70
C ALA A 154 3.13 -24.04 -20.13
N LYS A 155 2.29 -23.29 -19.46
CA LYS A 155 0.86 -23.17 -19.81
C LYS A 155 0.64 -22.49 -21.15
N ARG A 156 1.48 -21.54 -21.50
CA ARG A 156 1.47 -20.89 -22.82
C ARG A 156 1.83 -21.87 -23.93
N GLU A 157 2.86 -22.69 -23.72
CA GLU A 157 3.26 -23.73 -24.68
C GLU A 157 2.15 -24.75 -24.89
N GLU A 158 1.54 -25.24 -23.81
CA GLU A 158 0.38 -26.17 -23.88
C GLU A 158 -0.78 -25.58 -24.70
N LEU A 159 -1.11 -24.31 -24.46
CA LEU A 159 -2.17 -23.62 -25.19
C LEU A 159 -1.81 -23.40 -26.68
N GLN A 160 -0.58 -23.12 -26.99
CA GLN A 160 -0.10 -23.00 -28.39
C GLN A 160 -0.21 -24.35 -29.14
N GLU A 161 0.26 -25.43 -28.52
CA GLU A 161 0.11 -26.75 -29.11
C GLU A 161 -1.36 -27.16 -29.32
N ARG A 162 -2.22 -26.79 -28.38
CA ARG A 162 -3.66 -27.03 -28.52
C ARG A 162 -4.28 -26.20 -29.62
N GLN A 163 -3.84 -24.97 -29.80
CA GLN A 163 -4.28 -24.09 -30.89
C GLN A 163 -3.82 -24.62 -32.27
N GLU A 164 -2.58 -25.09 -32.38
CA GLU A 164 -2.05 -25.67 -33.59
C GLU A 164 -2.82 -26.94 -33.97
N ARG A 165 -3.06 -27.83 -33.01
CA ARG A 165 -3.86 -29.04 -33.25
C ARG A 165 -5.28 -28.72 -33.72
N ALA A 166 -5.93 -27.75 -33.08
CA ALA A 166 -7.27 -27.31 -33.48
C ALA A 166 -7.28 -26.70 -34.89
N HIS A 167 -6.21 -25.98 -35.26
CA HIS A 167 -6.07 -25.39 -36.60
C HIS A 167 -5.86 -26.46 -37.67
N GLU A 168 -5.04 -27.48 -37.40
CA GLU A 168 -4.86 -28.63 -38.28
C GLU A 168 -6.16 -29.45 -38.46
N GLU A 169 -6.93 -29.63 -37.40
CA GLU A 169 -8.25 -30.31 -37.46
C GLU A 169 -9.23 -29.53 -38.35
N VAL A 170 -9.26 -28.21 -38.26
CA VAL A 170 -10.12 -27.36 -39.11
C VAL A 170 -9.68 -27.42 -40.57
N LEU A 171 -8.38 -27.42 -40.84
CA LEU A 171 -7.86 -27.56 -42.22
C LEU A 171 -8.23 -28.91 -42.82
N LYS A 172 -8.05 -30.01 -42.09
CA LYS A 172 -8.46 -31.35 -42.57
C LYS A 172 -9.96 -31.44 -42.84
N SER A 173 -10.77 -30.87 -41.97
CA SER A 173 -12.24 -30.81 -42.12
C SER A 173 -12.65 -29.98 -43.35
N THR A 174 -11.99 -28.87 -43.64
CA THR A 174 -12.25 -28.07 -44.87
C THR A 174 -11.80 -28.79 -46.16
N ASP A 175 -10.70 -29.50 -46.13
CA ASP A 175 -10.23 -30.29 -47.29
C ASP A 175 -11.16 -31.49 -47.55
N GLU A 176 -11.63 -32.17 -46.50
CA GLU A 176 -12.64 -33.22 -46.60
C GLU A 176 -13.98 -32.69 -47.11
N LEU A 177 -14.42 -31.54 -46.69
CA LEU A 177 -15.62 -30.88 -47.19
C LEU A 177 -15.45 -30.48 -48.68
N ASN A 178 -14.31 -29.91 -49.01
CA ASN A 178 -14.02 -29.56 -50.42
C ASN A 178 -13.97 -30.81 -51.30
N ALA A 179 -13.41 -31.91 -50.83
CA ALA A 179 -13.41 -33.19 -51.54
C ALA A 179 -14.79 -33.79 -51.73
N LEU A 180 -15.71 -33.55 -50.80
CA LEU A 180 -17.10 -34.00 -50.87
C LEU A 180 -17.98 -33.10 -51.75
N PHE A 181 -17.77 -31.79 -51.70
CA PHE A 181 -18.61 -30.82 -52.39
C PHE A 181 -18.08 -30.32 -53.74
N LEU A 182 -16.83 -30.69 -54.13
CA LEU A 182 -16.31 -30.50 -55.48
C LEU A 182 -16.17 -31.87 -56.21
N PRO A 183 -17.27 -32.58 -56.45
CA PRO A 183 -17.21 -33.75 -57.32
C PRO A 183 -17.09 -33.25 -58.73
N HIS A 184 -15.94 -33.49 -59.33
CA HIS A 184 -15.77 -33.62 -60.79
C HIS A 184 -16.37 -32.50 -61.64
N SER A 185 -15.72 -31.32 -61.66
CA SER A 185 -15.96 -30.33 -62.73
C SER A 185 -15.47 -30.84 -64.08
N SER A 186 -14.96 -32.10 -64.19
CA SER A 186 -14.58 -32.74 -65.46
C SER A 186 -15.75 -33.31 -66.26
N ASP A 187 -16.95 -33.52 -65.63
CA ASP A 187 -18.08 -34.12 -66.34
C ASP A 187 -19.08 -33.12 -66.91
N VAL A 188 -18.97 -31.82 -66.54
CA VAL A 188 -19.90 -30.78 -67.04
C VAL A 188 -19.47 -30.22 -68.45
N ALA A 189 -18.23 -30.42 -68.80
CA ALA A 189 -17.73 -29.95 -70.11
C ALA A 189 -18.16 -30.81 -71.33
N SER A 190 -18.72 -32.01 -71.08
CA SER A 190 -19.15 -32.91 -72.16
C SER A 190 -20.67 -32.86 -72.48
N LEU A 191 -21.42 -32.01 -71.83
CA LEU A 191 -22.87 -31.87 -72.02
C LEU A 191 -23.31 -30.60 -72.76
N CYS A 192 -22.36 -29.80 -73.27
CA CYS A 192 -22.68 -28.59 -74.02
C CYS A 192 -22.39 -28.71 -75.52
N PHE A 193 -22.29 -29.95 -76.07
CA PHE A 193 -22.24 -30.20 -77.51
C PHE A 193 -23.19 -31.37 -77.88
N LEU A 194 -24.49 -31.00 -77.91
CA LEU A 194 -25.50 -31.63 -78.80
C LEU A 194 -26.66 -30.70 -79.04
#